data_e43e591a21177ad9d2b4cae8c9ac4626
#
_entry.id   e43e591a21177ad9d2b4cae8c9ac4626
#
_cell.length_a   1.000
_cell.length_b   1.000
_cell.length_c   1.000
_cell.angle_alpha   90.00
_cell.angle_beta   90.00
_cell.angle_gamma   90.00
#
_symmetry.space_group_name_H-M   'P 1'
#
loop_
_entity.id
_entity.type
_entity.pdbx_description
1 polymer ?
#
loop_
_entity_poly.entity_id
_entity_poly.type
_entity_poly.pdbx_seq_one_letter_code
_entity_poly.pdbx_strand_id
1 'polypeptide(L)'
;MVSLEQTRRLRMLRFSQGKNWGIAMRKAVLAAAIFAAASVQGASAADRHCYSPADMEAEQAIRFQTNLMVISSACRDTVYGEFRARNKDAIMRYQRIMIAHFRREGARNAQSEFDAWDTSLANQISLSEGVQPTVVVCQKAADLLRMASTLNSQGLHNYAVAQAASPAETHPRCVR
;
A
#
# COMPACT_ATOMS: atom_id res chain seq x y z
N MET A 1 29.47 2.18 32.41
CA MET A 1 30.04 0.91 32.96
C MET A 1 28.92 -0.10 33.00
N VAL A 2 28.78 -0.97 32.06
CA VAL A 2 28.10 -2.27 31.96
C VAL A 2 28.36 -2.71 30.53
N SER A 3 29.22 -3.47 30.37
CA SER A 3 29.63 -4.87 30.28
C SER A 3 29.32 -5.46 28.89
N LEU A 4 30.41 -5.58 28.14
CA LEU A 4 30.64 -6.44 26.98
C LEU A 4 30.51 -7.92 27.40
N GLU A 5 29.47 -8.61 26.99
CA GLU A 5 29.49 -10.09 26.95
C GLU A 5 28.27 -10.66 26.22
N GLN A 6 28.38 -10.85 24.94
CA GLN A 6 27.63 -11.88 24.19
C GLN A 6 28.21 -12.15 22.80
N THR A 7 29.51 -12.34 22.79
CA THR A 7 30.18 -12.98 21.64
C THR A 7 30.51 -14.42 22.05
N ARG A 8 29.71 -15.39 21.59
CA ARG A 8 30.09 -16.80 21.38
C ARG A 8 28.87 -17.71 21.31
N ARG A 9 28.48 -18.06 20.08
CA ARG A 9 28.06 -19.44 19.72
C ARG A 9 27.78 -19.53 18.21
N LEU A 10 28.86 -19.44 17.43
CA LEU A 10 28.90 -20.05 16.10
C LEU A 10 29.28 -21.51 16.31
N ARG A 11 28.33 -22.41 16.24
CA ARG A 11 28.57 -23.87 16.12
C ARG A 11 28.59 -24.22 14.63
N MET A 12 29.78 -24.55 14.17
CA MET A 12 30.07 -25.22 12.91
C MET A 12 29.22 -26.49 12.79
N LEU A 13 28.44 -26.58 11.74
CA LEU A 13 27.95 -27.86 11.24
C LEU A 13 28.86 -28.31 10.12
N ARG A 14 29.71 -29.29 10.44
CA ARG A 14 30.53 -30.06 9.53
C ARG A 14 29.64 -30.83 8.56
N PHE A 15 29.81 -30.56 7.28
CA PHE A 15 29.26 -31.39 6.21
C PHE A 15 30.21 -32.57 6.01
N SER A 16 29.75 -33.75 6.34
CA SER A 16 30.47 -35.03 6.07
C SER A 16 30.19 -35.44 4.62
N GLN A 17 31.25 -35.47 3.82
CA GLN A 17 31.23 -36.08 2.50
C GLN A 17 31.34 -37.60 2.66
N GLY A 18 30.32 -38.33 2.21
CA GLY A 18 30.35 -39.75 1.99
C GLY A 18 30.53 -40.08 0.51
N LYS A 19 31.75 -40.44 0.13
CA LYS A 19 32.07 -41.10 -1.16
C LYS A 19 31.53 -42.53 -1.12
N ASN A 20 30.78 -42.97 -2.13
CA ASN A 20 30.80 -44.35 -2.55
C ASN A 20 30.62 -44.45 -4.07
N TRP A 21 31.63 -44.96 -4.69
CA TRP A 21 31.74 -45.44 -6.06
C TRP A 21 30.97 -46.76 -6.21
N GLY A 22 30.31 -46.94 -7.32
CA GLY A 22 29.76 -48.25 -7.72
C GLY A 22 29.33 -48.22 -9.18
N ILE A 23 30.20 -48.69 -10.01
CA ILE A 23 30.04 -48.91 -11.46
C ILE A 23 29.03 -50.06 -11.70
N ALA A 24 28.07 -49.85 -12.58
CA ALA A 24 27.55 -50.94 -13.44
C ALA A 24 26.81 -50.38 -14.66
N MET A 25 27.46 -50.51 -15.82
CA MET A 25 26.83 -50.43 -17.14
C MET A 25 25.69 -51.47 -17.31
N ARG A 26 24.60 -51.09 -17.92
CA ARG A 26 23.87 -51.94 -18.89
C ARG A 26 22.77 -51.15 -19.65
N LYS A 27 23.09 -50.95 -20.93
CA LYS A 27 22.23 -51.08 -22.13
C LYS A 27 20.86 -50.42 -22.19
N ALA A 28 20.79 -49.35 -22.94
CA ALA A 28 19.85 -48.94 -23.99
C ALA A 28 18.39 -49.48 -23.93
N VAL A 29 17.43 -48.57 -23.75
CA VAL A 29 16.18 -48.57 -24.51
C VAL A 29 15.81 -47.09 -24.77
N LEU A 30 15.74 -46.69 -26.04
CA LEU A 30 15.20 -45.45 -26.54
C LEU A 30 13.67 -45.49 -26.34
N ALA A 31 13.18 -44.65 -25.42
CA ALA A 31 11.76 -44.27 -25.38
C ALA A 31 11.74 -42.73 -25.48
N ALA A 32 11.44 -42.24 -26.69
CA ALA A 32 11.15 -40.84 -26.94
C ALA A 32 9.83 -40.47 -26.24
N ALA A 33 9.90 -40.01 -25.02
CA ALA A 33 8.78 -39.36 -24.34
C ALA A 33 8.79 -37.88 -24.78
N ILE A 34 7.87 -37.53 -25.67
CA ILE A 34 7.55 -36.14 -26.00
C ILE A 34 6.93 -35.54 -24.75
N PHE A 35 7.73 -34.86 -23.95
CA PHE A 35 7.26 -33.95 -22.91
C PHE A 35 6.67 -32.73 -23.61
N ALA A 36 5.36 -32.70 -23.80
CA ALA A 36 4.62 -31.48 -24.01
C ALA A 36 4.81 -30.64 -22.74
N ALA A 37 5.79 -29.76 -22.76
CA ALA A 37 5.93 -28.71 -21.76
C ALA A 37 4.72 -27.78 -21.90
N ALA A 38 3.67 -28.06 -21.14
CA ALA A 38 2.65 -27.08 -20.85
C ALA A 38 3.37 -25.92 -20.15
N SER A 39 3.68 -24.87 -20.91
CA SER A 39 4.13 -23.59 -20.38
C SER A 39 2.97 -23.03 -19.56
N VAL A 40 2.94 -23.38 -18.28
CA VAL A 40 2.18 -22.62 -17.28
C VAL A 40 2.85 -21.25 -17.29
N GLN A 41 2.25 -20.30 -18.03
CA GLN A 41 2.57 -18.90 -17.92
C GLN A 41 2.21 -18.51 -16.49
N GLY A 42 3.20 -18.62 -15.61
CA GLY A 42 3.09 -18.09 -14.25
C GLY A 42 2.80 -16.61 -14.38
N ALA A 43 1.60 -16.18 -13.98
CA ALA A 43 1.30 -14.78 -13.78
C ALA A 43 2.45 -14.22 -12.92
N SER A 44 3.21 -13.29 -13.51
CA SER A 44 4.42 -12.74 -12.91
C SER A 44 4.08 -12.17 -11.55
N ALA A 45 4.88 -12.49 -10.53
CA ALA A 45 4.72 -11.93 -9.18
C ALA A 45 4.75 -10.38 -9.17
N ALA A 46 5.29 -9.77 -10.22
CA ALA A 46 5.27 -8.33 -10.47
C ALA A 46 3.85 -7.73 -10.62
N ASP A 47 2.85 -8.53 -11.05
CA ASP A 47 1.46 -8.04 -11.20
C ASP A 47 0.70 -7.93 -9.86
N ARG A 48 1.27 -8.45 -8.76
CA ARG A 48 0.59 -8.44 -7.45
C ARG A 48 0.77 -7.14 -6.68
N HIS A 49 1.81 -6.36 -6.95
CA HIS A 49 2.16 -5.13 -6.23
C HIS A 49 1.95 -3.88 -7.10
N CYS A 50 0.88 -3.84 -7.85
CA CYS A 50 0.58 -2.71 -8.71
C CYS A 50 -0.76 -2.07 -8.38
N TYR A 51 -0.85 -0.78 -8.65
CA TYR A 51 -2.07 0.00 -8.49
C TYR A 51 -2.83 0.10 -9.79
N SER A 52 -4.10 -0.30 -9.79
CA SER A 52 -5.02 0.01 -10.88
C SER A 52 -5.40 1.49 -10.86
N PRO A 53 -5.92 2.05 -11.96
CA PRO A 53 -6.45 3.43 -11.94
C PRO A 53 -7.47 3.68 -10.84
N ALA A 54 -8.32 2.69 -10.54
CA ALA A 54 -9.30 2.78 -9.46
C ALA A 54 -8.66 2.79 -8.06
N ASP A 55 -7.57 2.04 -7.87
CA ASP A 55 -6.83 2.04 -6.60
C ASP A 55 -6.16 3.39 -6.38
N MET A 56 -5.55 3.96 -7.41
CA MET A 56 -4.91 5.28 -7.34
C MET A 56 -5.93 6.39 -7.05
N GLU A 57 -7.09 6.37 -7.71
CA GLU A 57 -8.18 7.29 -7.42
C GLU A 57 -8.65 7.14 -5.97
N ALA A 58 -8.87 5.90 -5.51
CA ALA A 58 -9.33 5.64 -4.15
C ALA A 58 -8.31 6.10 -3.10
N GLU A 59 -7.03 5.86 -3.34
CA GLU A 59 -5.95 6.34 -2.48
C GLU A 59 -5.98 7.86 -2.35
N GLN A 60 -6.09 8.60 -3.46
CA GLN A 60 -6.10 10.07 -3.44
C GLN A 60 -7.34 10.62 -2.71
N ALA A 61 -8.50 9.99 -2.89
CA ALA A 61 -9.70 10.37 -2.16
C ALA A 61 -9.56 10.13 -0.64
N ILE A 62 -8.96 9.02 -0.22
CA ILE A 62 -8.70 8.73 1.19
C ILE A 62 -7.64 9.69 1.75
N ARG A 63 -6.54 9.95 1.01
CA ARG A 63 -5.51 10.93 1.41
C ARG A 63 -6.11 12.31 1.62
N PHE A 64 -6.99 12.77 0.73
CA PHE A 64 -7.71 14.03 0.89
C PHE A 64 -8.54 14.07 2.17
N GLN A 65 -9.35 13.02 2.40
CA GLN A 65 -10.20 12.90 3.60
C GLN A 65 -9.35 12.91 4.87
N THR A 66 -8.27 12.13 4.90
CA THR A 66 -7.40 11.98 6.08
C THR A 66 -6.65 13.28 6.37
N ASN A 67 -6.14 13.96 5.32
CA ASN A 67 -5.55 15.29 5.47
C ASN A 67 -6.55 16.29 6.03
N LEU A 68 -7.76 16.33 5.47
CA LEU A 68 -8.83 17.22 5.95
C LEU A 68 -9.19 16.93 7.41
N MET A 69 -9.22 15.66 7.83
CA MET A 69 -9.47 15.25 9.22
C MET A 69 -8.42 15.82 10.17
N VAL A 70 -7.14 15.66 9.83
CA VAL A 70 -6.03 16.14 10.65
C VAL A 70 -6.05 17.66 10.75
N ILE A 71 -6.19 18.36 9.63
CA ILE A 71 -6.21 19.83 9.57
C ILE A 71 -7.42 20.39 10.31
N SER A 72 -8.61 19.87 10.05
CA SER A 72 -9.86 20.32 10.69
C SER A 72 -9.78 20.15 12.22
N SER A 73 -9.18 19.04 12.67
CA SER A 73 -8.94 18.82 14.10
C SER A 73 -7.96 19.84 14.69
N ALA A 74 -6.84 20.10 14.01
CA ALA A 74 -5.85 21.09 14.44
C ALA A 74 -6.41 22.50 14.49
N CYS A 75 -7.22 22.87 13.48
CA CYS A 75 -7.84 24.20 13.35
C CYS A 75 -9.14 24.35 14.15
N ARG A 76 -9.66 23.27 14.74
CA ARG A 76 -10.89 23.24 15.54
C ARG A 76 -12.12 23.75 14.77
N ASP A 77 -12.23 23.38 13.49
CA ASP A 77 -13.39 23.67 12.66
C ASP A 77 -14.30 22.45 12.47
N THR A 78 -15.44 22.63 11.79
CA THR A 78 -16.44 21.57 11.55
C THR A 78 -16.41 21.00 10.12
N VAL A 79 -15.52 21.52 9.27
CA VAL A 79 -15.52 21.25 7.82
C VAL A 79 -15.38 19.76 7.51
N TYR A 80 -14.53 19.05 8.25
CA TYR A 80 -14.39 17.60 8.07
C TYR A 80 -15.68 16.84 8.34
N GLY A 81 -16.38 17.16 9.42
CA GLY A 81 -17.65 16.52 9.76
C GLY A 81 -18.71 16.71 8.68
N GLU A 82 -18.84 17.93 8.20
CA GLU A 82 -19.78 18.29 7.13
C GLU A 82 -19.41 17.63 5.79
N PHE A 83 -18.13 17.68 5.42
CA PHE A 83 -17.61 17.00 4.24
C PHE A 83 -17.90 15.50 4.27
N ARG A 84 -17.60 14.84 5.41
CA ARG A 84 -17.82 13.40 5.59
C ARG A 84 -19.30 13.04 5.49
N ALA A 85 -20.18 13.84 6.06
CA ALA A 85 -21.63 13.63 5.97
C ALA A 85 -22.12 13.68 4.51
N ARG A 86 -21.69 14.70 3.74
CA ARG A 86 -22.07 14.85 2.33
C ARG A 86 -21.52 13.77 1.42
N ASN A 87 -20.32 13.23 1.74
CA ASN A 87 -19.56 12.31 0.87
C ASN A 87 -19.54 10.87 1.39
N LYS A 88 -20.36 10.52 2.38
CA LYS A 88 -20.34 9.24 3.09
C LYS A 88 -20.25 8.03 2.15
N ASP A 89 -21.13 7.96 1.16
CA ASP A 89 -21.22 6.79 0.27
C ASP A 89 -20.01 6.71 -0.68
N ALA A 90 -19.50 7.84 -1.15
CA ALA A 90 -18.30 7.92 -1.95
C ALA A 90 -17.06 7.46 -1.15
N ILE A 91 -16.93 7.95 0.07
CA ILE A 91 -15.84 7.58 0.99
C ILE A 91 -15.88 6.08 1.27
N MET A 92 -17.05 5.52 1.62
CA MET A 92 -17.19 4.07 1.85
C MET A 92 -16.85 3.24 0.59
N ARG A 93 -17.16 3.74 -0.60
CA ARG A 93 -16.76 3.09 -1.85
C ARG A 93 -15.24 3.07 -2.00
N TYR A 94 -14.55 4.18 -1.78
CA TYR A 94 -13.09 4.27 -1.86
C TYR A 94 -12.39 3.38 -0.83
N GLN A 95 -12.90 3.33 0.40
CA GLN A 95 -12.39 2.41 1.42
C GLN A 95 -12.50 0.95 0.96
N ARG A 96 -13.65 0.53 0.38
CA ARG A 96 -13.81 -0.83 -0.16
C ARG A 96 -12.83 -1.14 -1.30
N ILE A 97 -12.54 -0.16 -2.16
CA ILE A 97 -11.55 -0.31 -3.24
C ILE A 97 -10.15 -0.54 -2.65
N MET A 98 -9.74 0.26 -1.67
CA MET A 98 -8.45 0.10 -1.01
C MET A 98 -8.35 -1.22 -0.23
N ILE A 99 -9.38 -1.63 0.48
CA ILE A 99 -9.43 -2.95 1.14
C ILE A 99 -9.29 -4.08 0.12
N ALA A 100 -9.94 -3.97 -1.05
CA ALA A 100 -9.80 -4.94 -2.13
C ALA A 100 -8.38 -4.93 -2.73
N HIS A 101 -7.73 -3.76 -2.83
CA HIS A 101 -6.33 -3.63 -3.19
C HIS A 101 -5.44 -4.43 -2.23
N PHE A 102 -5.50 -4.19 -0.92
CA PHE A 102 -4.71 -4.94 0.07
C PHE A 102 -4.96 -6.46 0.02
N ARG A 103 -6.20 -6.87 -0.29
CA ARG A 103 -6.50 -8.30 -0.50
C ARG A 103 -5.78 -8.88 -1.72
N ARG A 104 -5.70 -8.16 -2.83
CA ARG A 104 -4.92 -8.56 -4.03
C ARG A 104 -3.43 -8.63 -3.74
N GLU A 105 -2.94 -7.73 -2.87
CA GLU A 105 -1.55 -7.73 -2.39
C GLU A 105 -1.22 -8.93 -1.47
N GLY A 106 -2.20 -9.74 -1.11
CA GLY A 106 -2.01 -10.95 -0.31
C GLY A 106 -2.19 -10.75 1.19
N ALA A 107 -2.76 -9.64 1.63
CA ALA A 107 -3.06 -9.40 3.03
C ALA A 107 -4.02 -10.46 3.59
N ARG A 108 -3.63 -11.11 4.70
CA ARG A 108 -4.49 -12.10 5.39
C ARG A 108 -5.76 -11.45 5.96
N ASN A 109 -5.62 -10.22 6.44
CA ASN A 109 -6.72 -9.38 6.91
C ASN A 109 -6.63 -8.02 6.23
N ALA A 110 -7.23 -7.91 5.06
CA ALA A 110 -7.18 -6.69 4.25
C ALA A 110 -7.81 -5.46 4.92
N GLN A 111 -8.79 -5.65 5.80
CA GLN A 111 -9.35 -4.56 6.58
C GLN A 111 -8.31 -4.01 7.56
N SER A 112 -7.65 -4.89 8.30
CA SER A 112 -6.62 -4.48 9.26
C SER A 112 -5.43 -3.78 8.59
N GLU A 113 -5.03 -4.25 7.39
CA GLU A 113 -3.96 -3.60 6.62
C GLU A 113 -4.39 -2.19 6.14
N PHE A 114 -5.63 -2.06 5.68
CA PHE A 114 -6.17 -0.75 5.33
C PHE A 114 -6.21 0.19 6.55
N ASP A 115 -6.68 -0.28 7.70
CA ASP A 115 -6.77 0.52 8.92
C ASP A 115 -5.37 0.95 9.41
N ALA A 116 -4.38 0.06 9.32
CA ALA A 116 -2.98 0.38 9.65
C ALA A 116 -2.39 1.41 8.68
N TRP A 117 -2.65 1.27 7.38
CA TRP A 117 -2.21 2.21 6.35
C TRP A 117 -2.84 3.60 6.56
N ASP A 118 -4.16 3.71 6.77
CA ASP A 118 -4.86 4.98 6.99
C ASP A 118 -4.38 5.67 8.29
N THR A 119 -4.17 4.88 9.34
CA THR A 119 -3.58 5.37 10.60
C THR A 119 -2.15 5.90 10.39
N SER A 120 -1.32 5.18 9.62
CA SER A 120 0.03 5.62 9.28
C SER A 120 0.02 6.92 8.48
N LEU A 121 -0.89 7.05 7.53
CA LEU A 121 -1.10 8.26 6.74
C LEU A 121 -1.48 9.45 7.63
N ALA A 122 -2.43 9.27 8.54
CA ALA A 122 -2.83 10.32 9.48
C ALA A 122 -1.65 10.77 10.38
N ASN A 123 -0.85 9.81 10.85
CA ASN A 123 0.35 10.11 11.65
C ASN A 123 1.41 10.87 10.85
N GLN A 124 1.67 10.50 9.60
CA GLN A 124 2.61 11.20 8.72
C GLN A 124 2.18 12.64 8.49
N ILE A 125 0.89 12.88 8.19
CA ILE A 125 0.34 14.23 8.02
C ILE A 125 0.47 15.02 9.32
N SER A 126 0.09 14.43 10.45
CA SER A 126 0.18 15.09 11.76
C SER A 126 1.62 15.49 12.11
N LEU A 127 2.61 14.65 11.79
CA LEU A 127 4.02 14.94 12.02
C LEU A 127 4.52 16.06 11.10
N SER A 128 4.14 16.06 9.82
CA SER A 128 4.55 17.09 8.86
C SER A 128 3.97 18.47 9.21
N GLU A 129 2.74 18.53 9.67
CA GLU A 129 2.09 19.77 10.10
C GLU A 129 2.51 20.22 11.48
N GLY A 130 2.78 19.27 12.40
CA GLY A 130 3.12 19.54 13.79
C GLY A 130 4.46 20.28 14.02
N VAL A 131 5.30 20.39 12.99
CA VAL A 131 6.55 21.20 13.06
C VAL A 131 6.28 22.70 12.92
N GLN A 132 5.07 23.11 12.59
CA GLN A 132 4.69 24.51 12.44
C GLN A 132 3.71 24.96 13.52
N PRO A 133 3.69 26.26 13.88
CA PRO A 133 2.65 26.78 14.76
C PRO A 133 1.25 26.58 14.15
N THR A 134 0.27 26.21 14.96
CA THR A 134 -1.10 25.92 14.52
C THR A 134 -1.70 27.05 13.68
N VAL A 135 -1.45 28.32 14.03
CA VAL A 135 -1.93 29.47 13.26
C VAL A 135 -1.42 29.46 11.83
N VAL A 136 -0.17 29.06 11.62
CA VAL A 136 0.45 28.96 10.28
C VAL A 136 -0.16 27.81 9.50
N VAL A 137 -0.36 26.64 10.13
CA VAL A 137 -1.02 25.49 9.54
C VAL A 137 -2.42 25.87 9.05
N CYS A 138 -3.21 26.51 9.90
CA CYS A 138 -4.60 26.87 9.55
C CYS A 138 -4.68 27.94 8.48
N GLN A 139 -3.74 28.90 8.44
CA GLN A 139 -3.66 29.88 7.36
C GLN A 139 -3.34 29.21 6.01
N LYS A 140 -2.36 28.31 5.97
CA LYS A 140 -1.99 27.56 4.76
C LYS A 140 -3.12 26.63 4.29
N ALA A 141 -3.88 26.07 5.20
CA ALA A 141 -4.98 25.15 4.91
C ALA A 141 -6.29 25.85 4.52
N ALA A 142 -6.37 27.18 4.54
CA ALA A 142 -7.60 27.91 4.29
C ALA A 142 -8.26 27.56 2.94
N ASP A 143 -7.46 27.33 1.89
CA ASP A 143 -7.97 26.94 0.56
C ASP A 143 -8.49 25.51 0.56
N LEU A 144 -7.82 24.58 1.24
CA LEU A 144 -8.27 23.21 1.43
C LEU A 144 -9.62 23.17 2.15
N LEU A 145 -9.74 23.89 3.27
CA LEU A 145 -10.97 23.94 4.05
C LEU A 145 -12.14 24.56 3.24
N ARG A 146 -11.87 25.64 2.50
CA ARG A 146 -12.86 26.27 1.63
C ARG A 146 -13.31 25.34 0.51
N MET A 147 -12.40 24.64 -0.16
CA MET A 147 -12.73 23.64 -1.16
C MET A 147 -13.56 22.52 -0.55
N ALA A 148 -13.13 21.95 0.58
CA ALA A 148 -13.82 20.87 1.25
C ALA A 148 -15.24 21.24 1.71
N SER A 149 -15.49 22.50 2.11
CA SER A 149 -16.78 22.96 2.56
C SER A 149 -17.90 22.86 1.51
N THR A 150 -17.54 22.85 0.21
CA THR A 150 -18.48 22.77 -0.92
C THR A 150 -18.38 21.47 -1.71
N LEU A 151 -17.31 20.69 -1.51
CA LEU A 151 -17.02 19.49 -2.30
C LEU A 151 -18.08 18.40 -2.05
N ASN A 152 -18.76 17.99 -3.13
CA ASN A 152 -19.67 16.85 -3.16
C ASN A 152 -18.98 15.61 -3.74
N SER A 153 -19.71 14.50 -3.82
CA SER A 153 -19.15 13.21 -4.29
C SER A 153 -18.59 13.26 -5.71
N GLN A 154 -19.18 14.03 -6.62
CA GLN A 154 -18.65 14.22 -7.97
C GLN A 154 -17.39 15.08 -7.96
N GLY A 155 -17.38 16.14 -7.17
CA GLY A 155 -16.20 16.98 -6.99
C GLY A 155 -15.04 16.20 -6.36
N LEU A 156 -15.30 15.35 -5.38
CA LEU A 156 -14.30 14.46 -4.78
C LEU A 156 -13.74 13.47 -5.81
N HIS A 157 -14.59 12.88 -6.65
CA HIS A 157 -14.16 12.03 -7.76
C HIS A 157 -13.23 12.78 -8.71
N ASN A 158 -13.65 13.96 -9.20
CA ASN A 158 -12.85 14.75 -10.14
C ASN A 158 -11.48 15.14 -9.54
N TYR A 159 -11.48 15.53 -8.26
CA TYR A 159 -10.25 15.83 -7.52
C TYR A 159 -9.33 14.60 -7.46
N ALA A 160 -9.86 13.46 -7.03
CA ALA A 160 -9.08 12.23 -6.86
C ALA A 160 -8.48 11.74 -8.17
N VAL A 161 -9.26 11.75 -9.27
CA VAL A 161 -8.77 11.42 -10.62
C VAL A 161 -7.65 12.36 -11.06
N ALA A 162 -7.81 13.67 -10.85
CA ALA A 162 -6.78 14.64 -11.21
C ALA A 162 -5.48 14.43 -10.42
N GLN A 163 -5.56 14.13 -9.12
CA GLN A 163 -4.39 13.81 -8.30
C GLN A 163 -3.73 12.48 -8.72
N ALA A 164 -4.52 11.45 -9.01
CA ALA A 164 -4.03 10.15 -9.46
C ALA A 164 -3.32 10.21 -10.84
N ALA A 165 -3.61 11.23 -11.66
CA ALA A 165 -2.92 11.48 -12.93
C ALA A 165 -1.59 12.24 -12.77
N SER A 166 -1.28 12.74 -11.56
CA SER A 166 -0.06 13.51 -11.30
C SER A 166 1.19 12.65 -11.44
N PRO A 167 2.28 13.16 -12.07
CA PRO A 167 3.54 12.42 -12.18
C PRO A 167 4.26 12.19 -10.84
N ALA A 168 3.81 12.80 -9.75
CA ALA A 168 4.35 12.58 -8.41
C ALA A 168 3.93 11.21 -7.80
N GLU A 169 3.10 10.42 -8.49
CA GLU A 169 2.71 9.09 -8.07
C GLU A 169 3.89 8.13 -8.06
N THR A 170 4.15 7.52 -6.90
CA THR A 170 5.29 6.64 -6.65
C THR A 170 4.97 5.15 -6.80
N HIS A 171 3.71 4.81 -7.03
CA HIS A 171 3.28 3.41 -7.11
C HIS A 171 3.42 2.83 -8.52
N PRO A 172 3.88 1.56 -8.63
CA PRO A 172 3.90 0.88 -9.91
C PRO A 172 2.47 0.69 -10.43
N ARG A 173 2.23 1.07 -11.67
CA ARG A 173 0.92 0.90 -12.32
C ARG A 173 0.78 -0.51 -12.86
N CYS A 174 -0.42 -1.10 -12.72
CA CYS A 174 -0.73 -2.38 -13.36
C CYS A 174 -0.67 -2.22 -14.90
N VAL A 175 0.16 -3.04 -15.56
CA VAL A 175 0.22 -3.13 -17.02
C VAL A 175 -0.92 -4.04 -17.46
N ARG A 176 -1.75 -3.59 -18.41
CA ARG A 176 -2.80 -4.40 -19.02
C ARG A 176 -2.25 -5.32 -20.10
#